data_842d068792ef9fa534acc567e673798f
#
_entry.id   842d068792ef9fa534acc567e673798f
#
_cell.length_a   1.000
_cell.length_b   1.000
_cell.length_c   1.000
_cell.angle_alpha   90.00
_cell.angle_beta   90.00
_cell.angle_gamma   90.00
#
_symmetry.space_group_name_H-M   'P 1'
#
loop_
_entity.id
_entity.type
_entity.pdbx_description
1 polymer ?
#
loop_
_entity_poly.entity_id
_entity_poly.type
_entity_poly.pdbx_seq_one_letter_code
_entity_poly.pdbx_strand_id
1 'polypeptide(L)'
;MNGSGLHSHTTAEVFIIHSGSWRFYWGVDGKEGEVILNKGDVASFPTNMFRGFQNVSDQEALMFVVLGENDPGVITWTPKLLKEAKETGMVLMDDNSLVDIEKQKIEDESKIIQPLKENELETFDHYTSAEIEKYVIRYNEGEKYFVDDEHYNSNKIINYIDQFKIHDKIFNPQIPHNTGFSLSLLKGKDAHIHEYQLEKSEVFHCLSGQWEIQCDGEKAIISERDTFSTPKNSIRSVRHIGDTDGSLFIVRQTN
;
A
#
# COMPACT_ATOMS: atom_id res chain seq x y z
N MET A 1 8.39 -8.91 17.52
CA MET A 1 7.85 -7.59 17.10
C MET A 1 7.15 -7.85 15.76
N ASN A 2 5.88 -7.51 15.63
CA ASN A 2 5.10 -7.82 14.42
C ASN A 2 5.03 -6.57 13.54
N GLY A 3 6.00 -6.41 12.62
CA GLY A 3 6.10 -5.25 11.75
C GLY A 3 7.45 -5.16 11.06
N SER A 4 7.75 -4.01 10.47
CA SER A 4 9.03 -3.70 9.85
C SER A 4 9.75 -2.60 10.59
N GLY A 5 11.07 -2.76 10.76
CA GLY A 5 11.92 -1.70 11.32
C GLY A 5 12.07 -0.51 10.38
N LEU A 6 12.78 0.52 10.84
CA LEU A 6 13.00 1.75 10.09
C LEU A 6 13.85 1.52 8.85
N HIS A 7 13.25 1.72 7.69
CA HIS A 7 13.89 1.61 6.39
C HIS A 7 13.32 2.66 5.42
N SER A 8 14.07 2.93 4.38
CA SER A 8 13.64 3.72 3.22
C SER A 8 13.79 2.88 1.97
N HIS A 9 12.98 3.12 0.96
CA HIS A 9 13.19 2.58 -0.38
C HIS A 9 12.75 3.57 -1.46
N THR A 10 13.23 3.35 -2.67
CA THR A 10 13.03 4.30 -3.78
C THR A 10 11.71 4.09 -4.51
N THR A 11 11.12 2.90 -4.40
CA THR A 11 9.82 2.59 -4.99
C THR A 11 8.69 3.09 -4.10
N ALA A 12 7.67 3.69 -4.68
CA ALA A 12 6.47 4.12 -3.97
C ALA A 12 5.72 2.93 -3.35
N GLU A 13 5.24 3.10 -2.14
CA GLU A 13 4.53 2.07 -1.38
C GLU A 13 3.26 2.63 -0.77
N VAL A 14 2.17 1.93 -0.96
CA VAL A 14 0.85 2.29 -0.46
C VAL A 14 0.30 1.19 0.42
N PHE A 15 -0.13 1.57 1.61
CA PHE A 15 -0.67 0.69 2.62
C PHE A 15 -2.19 0.83 2.71
N ILE A 16 -2.89 -0.28 2.64
CA ILE A 16 -4.32 -0.41 2.87
C ILE A 16 -4.51 -1.31 4.08
N ILE A 17 -5.07 -0.78 5.14
CA ILE A 17 -5.27 -1.55 6.36
C ILE A 17 -6.48 -2.46 6.19
N HIS A 18 -6.25 -3.76 6.13
CA HIS A 18 -7.33 -4.74 6.04
C HIS A 18 -7.93 -5.05 7.41
N SER A 19 -7.09 -5.23 8.42
CA SER A 19 -7.55 -5.51 9.79
C SER A 19 -6.54 -5.07 10.84
N GLY A 20 -7.01 -4.92 12.07
CA GLY A 20 -6.20 -4.50 13.22
C GLY A 20 -5.91 -3.00 13.22
N SER A 21 -4.95 -2.63 14.05
CA SER A 21 -4.45 -1.25 14.18
C SER A 21 -2.94 -1.27 13.99
N TRP A 22 -2.48 -0.41 13.09
CA TRP A 22 -1.08 -0.35 12.72
C TRP A 22 -0.52 1.02 13.04
N ARG A 23 0.57 1.04 13.83
CA ARG A 23 1.37 2.22 14.08
C ARG A 23 2.43 2.34 13.00
N PHE A 24 2.44 3.44 12.28
CA PHE A 24 3.53 3.86 11.41
C PHE A 24 4.32 4.95 12.12
N TYR A 25 5.63 4.89 12.06
CA TYR A 25 6.53 5.85 12.69
C TYR A 25 7.71 6.13 11.76
N TRP A 26 8.28 7.32 11.84
CA TRP A 26 9.29 7.74 10.88
C TRP A 26 10.42 8.58 11.47
N GLY A 27 11.41 8.88 10.60
CA GLY A 27 12.68 9.51 10.93
C GLY A 27 13.78 8.52 11.20
N VAL A 28 15.02 8.95 11.22
CA VAL A 28 16.23 8.11 11.38
C VAL A 28 16.19 7.28 12.67
N ASP A 29 15.66 7.87 13.75
CA ASP A 29 15.50 7.22 15.06
C ASP A 29 14.03 6.86 15.39
N GLY A 30 13.10 7.09 14.45
CA GLY A 30 11.68 6.81 14.59
C GLY A 30 10.92 7.74 15.52
N LYS A 31 11.41 8.97 15.72
CA LYS A 31 10.85 9.96 16.66
C LYS A 31 10.34 11.23 16.01
N GLU A 32 10.45 11.38 14.69
CA GLU A 32 9.95 12.57 13.99
C GLU A 32 8.43 12.64 13.97
N GLY A 33 7.78 11.50 14.00
CA GLY A 33 6.33 11.41 14.12
C GLY A 33 5.82 9.99 14.04
N GLU A 34 4.52 9.85 14.27
CA GLU A 34 3.79 8.60 14.15
C GLU A 34 2.33 8.82 13.79
N VAL A 35 1.72 7.79 13.22
CA VAL A 35 0.29 7.75 12.93
C VAL A 35 -0.23 6.33 13.16
N ILE A 36 -1.43 6.21 13.72
CA ILE A 36 -2.12 4.93 13.84
C ILE A 36 -3.20 4.86 12.76
N LEU A 37 -3.16 3.77 12.00
CA LEU A 37 -4.12 3.46 10.94
C LEU A 37 -4.95 2.24 11.32
N ASN A 38 -6.23 2.26 10.96
CA ASN A 38 -7.21 1.24 11.27
C ASN A 38 -7.86 0.68 10.00
N LYS A 39 -8.69 -0.35 10.11
CA LYS A 39 -9.34 -1.02 8.97
C LYS A 39 -9.93 -0.01 7.97
N GLY A 40 -9.52 -0.13 6.73
CA GLY A 40 -9.95 0.68 5.61
C GLY A 40 -9.16 1.97 5.39
N ASP A 41 -8.32 2.39 6.36
CA ASP A 41 -7.43 3.54 6.18
C ASP A 41 -6.40 3.26 5.10
N VAL A 42 -6.05 4.29 4.35
CA VAL A 42 -5.04 4.26 3.28
C VAL A 42 -3.95 5.27 3.58
N ALA A 43 -2.71 4.84 3.45
CA ALA A 43 -1.55 5.74 3.52
C ALA A 43 -0.57 5.46 2.38
N SER A 44 -0.02 6.53 1.80
CA SER A 44 1.01 6.49 0.78
C SER A 44 2.20 7.31 1.27
N PHE A 45 3.10 6.70 2.00
CA PHE A 45 4.27 7.42 2.53
C PHE A 45 5.20 7.84 1.38
N PRO A 46 5.77 9.06 1.43
CA PRO A 46 6.78 9.50 0.48
C PRO A 46 7.98 8.56 0.43
N THR A 47 8.61 8.44 -0.73
CA THR A 47 9.91 7.79 -0.88
C THR A 47 11.01 8.63 -0.21
N ASN A 48 12.21 8.10 -0.10
CA ASN A 48 13.37 8.79 0.48
C ASN A 48 13.20 9.23 1.95
N MET A 49 12.27 8.64 2.70
CA MET A 49 12.15 8.84 4.15
C MET A 49 12.26 7.50 4.88
N PHE A 50 12.86 7.52 6.07
CA PHE A 50 12.85 6.35 6.95
C PHE A 50 11.49 6.20 7.61
N ARG A 51 10.85 5.05 7.43
CA ARG A 51 9.61 4.68 8.08
C ARG A 51 9.64 3.22 8.52
N GLY A 52 8.91 2.94 9.56
CA GLY A 52 8.65 1.60 10.05
C GLY A 52 7.19 1.45 10.43
N PHE A 53 6.73 0.23 10.61
CA PHE A 53 5.37 -0.03 11.04
C PHE A 53 5.31 -1.21 12.02
N GLN A 54 4.30 -1.20 12.87
CA GLN A 54 4.09 -2.19 13.91
C GLN A 54 2.60 -2.45 14.09
N ASN A 55 2.21 -3.72 14.18
CA ASN A 55 0.88 -4.08 14.67
C ASN A 55 0.80 -3.72 16.15
N VAL A 56 -0.14 -2.84 16.50
CA VAL A 56 -0.40 -2.40 17.89
C VAL A 56 -1.72 -2.93 18.44
N SER A 57 -2.43 -3.74 17.65
CA SER A 57 -3.57 -4.52 18.16
C SER A 57 -3.08 -5.77 18.91
N ASP A 58 -3.93 -6.32 19.75
CA ASP A 58 -3.71 -7.55 20.51
C ASP A 58 -4.01 -8.83 19.69
N GLN A 59 -4.37 -8.67 18.42
CA GLN A 59 -4.76 -9.74 17.51
C GLN A 59 -3.90 -9.74 16.25
N GLU A 60 -4.03 -10.80 15.45
CA GLU A 60 -3.50 -10.84 14.09
C GLU A 60 -4.09 -9.73 13.25
N ALA A 61 -3.24 -9.04 12.52
CA ALA A 61 -3.63 -7.92 11.67
C ALA A 61 -3.03 -8.07 10.28
N LEU A 62 -3.76 -7.61 9.27
CA LEU A 62 -3.38 -7.69 7.86
C LEU A 62 -3.35 -6.31 7.22
N MET A 63 -2.37 -6.11 6.36
CA MET A 63 -2.33 -5.00 5.40
C MET A 63 -2.25 -5.55 3.98
N PHE A 64 -2.94 -4.90 3.06
CA PHE A 64 -2.70 -5.05 1.64
C PHE A 64 -1.76 -3.91 1.21
N VAL A 65 -0.62 -4.27 0.65
CA VAL A 65 0.44 -3.32 0.29
C VAL A 65 0.67 -3.36 -1.21
N VAL A 66 0.76 -2.20 -1.83
CA VAL A 66 1.00 -2.06 -3.27
C VAL A 66 2.31 -1.32 -3.48
N LEU A 67 3.20 -1.93 -4.26
CA LEU A 67 4.45 -1.31 -4.72
C LEU A 67 4.25 -0.74 -6.13
N GLY A 68 4.88 0.39 -6.40
CA GLY A 68 4.78 1.09 -7.69
C GLY A 68 5.51 0.41 -8.85
N GLU A 69 6.41 -0.52 -8.54
CA GLU A 69 7.23 -1.25 -9.50
C GLU A 69 7.29 -2.75 -9.17
N ASN A 70 8.08 -3.52 -9.92
CA ASN A 70 8.20 -4.97 -9.75
C ASN A 70 9.01 -5.37 -8.51
N ASP A 71 9.73 -4.43 -7.92
CA ASP A 71 10.54 -4.62 -6.71
C ASP A 71 10.54 -3.36 -5.83
N PRO A 72 10.98 -3.43 -4.58
CA PRO A 72 11.02 -2.29 -3.67
C PRO A 72 12.09 -1.24 -4.04
N GLY A 73 12.88 -1.46 -5.08
CA GLY A 73 14.02 -0.63 -5.43
C GLY A 73 15.17 -0.78 -4.42
N VAL A 74 15.95 0.28 -4.25
CA VAL A 74 17.03 0.29 -3.26
C VAL A 74 16.43 0.45 -1.86
N ILE A 75 16.67 -0.56 -1.02
CA ILE A 75 16.26 -0.53 0.39
C ILE A 75 17.43 -0.05 1.23
N THR A 76 17.20 0.95 2.04
CA THR A 76 18.19 1.52 2.97
C THR A 76 17.67 1.38 4.41
N TRP A 77 18.46 0.78 5.27
CA TRP A 77 18.14 0.55 6.67
C TRP A 77 18.85 1.57 7.57
N THR A 78 18.20 1.96 8.66
CA THR A 78 18.84 2.90 9.60
C THR A 78 20.07 2.28 10.25
N PRO A 79 21.11 3.10 10.56
CA PRO A 79 22.31 2.61 11.24
C PRO A 79 22.04 1.88 12.55
N LYS A 80 21.04 2.36 13.30
CA LYS A 80 20.60 1.74 14.55
C LYS A 80 20.10 0.31 14.33
N LEU A 81 19.25 0.11 13.32
CA LEU A 81 18.69 -1.22 13.04
C LEU A 81 19.76 -2.21 12.59
N LEU A 82 20.68 -1.78 11.72
CA LEU A 82 21.80 -2.62 11.29
C LEU A 82 22.71 -3.01 12.47
N LYS A 83 22.95 -2.08 13.41
CA LYS A 83 23.71 -2.35 14.62
C LYS A 83 23.00 -3.37 15.52
N GLU A 84 21.71 -3.15 15.80
CA GLU A 84 20.88 -4.07 16.60
C GLU A 84 20.82 -5.48 15.98
N ALA A 85 20.69 -5.59 14.66
CA ALA A 85 20.75 -6.87 13.97
C ALA A 85 22.09 -7.58 14.20
N LYS A 86 23.20 -6.86 14.04
CA LYS A 86 24.54 -7.40 14.25
C LYS A 86 24.77 -7.86 15.70
N GLU A 87 24.22 -7.17 16.68
CA GLU A 87 24.30 -7.55 18.10
C GLU A 87 23.55 -8.88 18.38
N THR A 88 22.59 -9.25 17.53
CA THR A 88 21.88 -10.55 17.58
C THR A 88 22.46 -11.61 16.65
N GLY A 89 23.65 -11.36 16.10
CA GLY A 89 24.32 -12.31 15.18
C GLY A 89 23.80 -12.25 13.75
N MET A 90 22.99 -11.24 13.38
CA MET A 90 22.43 -11.10 12.04
C MET A 90 23.12 -9.97 11.29
N VAL A 91 23.49 -10.22 10.04
CA VAL A 91 24.02 -9.18 9.14
C VAL A 91 23.27 -9.18 7.81
N LEU A 92 23.12 -7.99 7.23
CA LEU A 92 22.50 -7.79 5.93
C LEU A 92 23.57 -7.69 4.84
N MET A 93 23.37 -8.45 3.76
CA MET A 93 24.28 -8.47 2.60
C MET A 93 23.79 -7.50 1.52
N ASP A 94 24.64 -7.17 0.57
CA ASP A 94 24.37 -6.27 -0.56
C ASP A 94 23.30 -6.80 -1.54
N ASP A 95 23.03 -8.09 -1.50
CA ASP A 95 21.94 -8.73 -2.23
C ASP A 95 20.62 -8.78 -1.44
N ASN A 96 20.54 -8.06 -0.32
CA ASN A 96 19.43 -8.04 0.65
C ASN A 96 19.20 -9.37 1.40
N SER A 97 20.08 -10.34 1.30
CA SER A 97 19.99 -11.53 2.14
C SER A 97 20.40 -11.24 3.58
N LEU A 98 19.68 -11.83 4.54
CA LEU A 98 19.98 -11.75 5.96
C LEU A 98 20.71 -13.02 6.40
N VAL A 99 21.94 -12.88 6.88
CA VAL A 99 22.81 -13.98 7.26
C VAL A 99 23.00 -14.05 8.77
N ASP A 100 22.77 -15.23 9.35
CA ASP A 100 23.07 -15.54 10.75
C ASP A 100 24.56 -15.99 10.85
N ILE A 101 25.41 -15.09 11.34
CA ILE A 101 26.87 -15.31 11.43
C ILE A 101 27.27 -16.34 12.48
N GLU A 102 26.37 -16.74 13.36
CA GLU A 102 26.61 -17.83 14.31
C GLU A 102 26.43 -19.20 13.64
N LYS A 103 25.62 -19.26 12.58
CA LYS A 103 25.32 -20.51 11.86
C LYS A 103 26.01 -20.64 10.51
N GLN A 104 26.34 -19.50 9.88
CA GLN A 104 26.92 -19.48 8.54
C GLN A 104 28.12 -18.56 8.49
N LYS A 105 29.21 -19.05 7.88
CA LYS A 105 30.39 -18.22 7.62
C LYS A 105 30.15 -17.33 6.40
N ILE A 106 30.45 -16.05 6.52
CA ILE A 106 30.48 -15.13 5.40
C ILE A 106 31.80 -15.28 4.67
N GLU A 107 31.74 -15.57 3.38
CA GLU A 107 32.92 -15.74 2.53
C GLU A 107 33.55 -14.40 2.14
N ASP A 108 32.72 -13.38 1.94
CA ASP A 108 33.14 -12.04 1.53
C ASP A 108 32.46 -10.97 2.42
N GLU A 109 33.19 -10.53 3.43
CA GLU A 109 32.71 -9.51 4.36
C GLU A 109 32.53 -8.11 3.71
N SER A 110 33.13 -7.86 2.54
CA SER A 110 32.94 -6.60 1.82
C SER A 110 31.52 -6.41 1.29
N LYS A 111 30.75 -7.51 1.21
CA LYS A 111 29.33 -7.51 0.83
C LYS A 111 28.36 -7.22 1.97
N ILE A 112 28.85 -7.08 3.19
CA ILE A 112 28.02 -6.68 4.32
C ILE A 112 27.66 -5.22 4.16
N ILE A 113 26.36 -4.90 4.18
CA ILE A 113 25.87 -3.51 4.17
C ILE A 113 26.37 -2.80 5.43
N GLN A 114 27.07 -1.70 5.22
CA GLN A 114 27.58 -0.87 6.30
C GLN A 114 26.56 0.21 6.66
N PRO A 115 26.47 0.59 7.95
CA PRO A 115 25.64 1.71 8.37
C PRO A 115 26.05 3.02 7.66
N LEU A 116 25.04 3.78 7.24
CA LEU A 116 25.24 5.11 6.66
C LEU A 116 25.93 6.06 7.65
N LYS A 117 26.73 6.96 7.12
CA LYS A 117 27.36 8.06 7.87
C LYS A 117 26.37 9.22 8.06
N GLU A 118 26.68 10.13 8.99
CA GLU A 118 25.82 11.30 9.27
C GLU A 118 25.49 12.13 8.02
N ASN A 119 26.51 12.46 7.22
CA ASN A 119 26.31 13.23 5.99
C ASN A 119 25.48 12.52 4.91
N GLU A 120 25.41 11.20 4.94
CA GLU A 120 24.56 10.42 4.05
C GLU A 120 23.12 10.40 4.57
N LEU A 121 22.91 10.39 5.88
CA LEU A 121 21.59 10.47 6.50
C LEU A 121 20.90 11.82 6.26
N GLU A 122 21.67 12.92 6.14
CA GLU A 122 21.16 14.25 5.82
C GLU A 122 20.51 14.35 4.42
N THR A 123 20.72 13.36 3.56
CA THR A 123 20.10 13.32 2.22
C THR A 123 18.66 12.78 2.22
N PHE A 124 18.19 12.23 3.34
CA PHE A 124 16.83 11.74 3.48
C PHE A 124 15.87 12.85 3.87
N ASP A 125 14.63 12.70 3.41
CA ASP A 125 13.60 13.70 3.67
C ASP A 125 13.03 13.53 5.09
N HIS A 126 12.69 14.66 5.69
CA HIS A 126 12.10 14.77 7.02
C HIS A 126 10.67 15.30 6.91
N TYR A 127 9.75 14.71 7.64
CA TYR A 127 8.34 15.07 7.60
C TYR A 127 7.77 15.27 9.01
N THR A 128 7.05 16.35 9.20
CA THR A 128 6.20 16.55 10.37
C THR A 128 4.94 15.68 10.26
N SER A 129 4.28 15.41 11.38
CA SER A 129 2.99 14.69 11.38
C SER A 129 1.92 15.40 10.53
N ALA A 130 1.91 16.74 10.51
CA ALA A 130 0.96 17.51 9.70
C ALA A 130 1.20 17.38 8.18
N GLU A 131 2.45 17.14 7.76
CA GLU A 131 2.77 16.87 6.36
C GLU A 131 2.38 15.45 5.98
N ILE A 132 2.64 14.46 6.84
CA ILE A 132 2.27 13.06 6.59
C ILE A 132 0.75 12.87 6.54
N GLU A 133 -0.03 13.64 7.32
CA GLU A 133 -1.51 13.56 7.24
C GLU A 133 -2.07 13.87 5.84
N LYS A 134 -1.34 14.58 4.98
CA LYS A 134 -1.74 14.79 3.56
C LYS A 134 -1.66 13.52 2.71
N TYR A 135 -0.92 12.54 3.17
CA TYR A 135 -0.73 11.24 2.52
C TYR A 135 -1.58 10.13 3.15
N VAL A 136 -2.49 10.50 4.06
CA VAL A 136 -3.37 9.58 4.78
C VAL A 136 -4.82 9.93 4.51
N ILE A 137 -5.64 8.94 4.20
CA ILE A 137 -7.10 9.08 4.15
C ILE A 137 -7.73 8.06 5.09
N ARG A 138 -8.46 8.58 6.09
CA ARG A 138 -9.19 7.77 7.03
C ARG A 138 -10.46 7.22 6.37
N TYR A 139 -10.72 5.94 6.56
CA TYR A 139 -11.87 5.28 5.94
C TYR A 139 -13.20 5.97 6.27
N ASN A 140 -13.39 6.35 7.52
CA ASN A 140 -14.63 7.01 7.97
C ASN A 140 -14.75 8.46 7.48
N GLU A 141 -13.63 9.11 7.11
CA GLU A 141 -13.61 10.46 6.57
C GLU A 141 -13.64 10.47 5.04
N GLY A 142 -13.39 9.34 4.43
CA GLY A 142 -13.36 9.18 2.97
C GLY A 142 -14.67 9.54 2.29
N GLU A 143 -15.79 9.47 3.00
CA GLU A 143 -17.12 9.77 2.44
C GLU A 143 -17.25 11.18 1.85
N LYS A 144 -16.53 12.16 2.39
CA LYS A 144 -16.49 13.54 1.84
C LYS A 144 -15.85 13.64 0.44
N TYR A 145 -15.13 12.62 0.01
CA TYR A 145 -14.45 12.55 -1.28
C TYR A 145 -15.18 11.66 -2.31
N PHE A 146 -16.28 11.04 -1.93
CA PHE A 146 -17.03 10.22 -2.88
C PHE A 146 -17.58 11.08 -4.01
N VAL A 147 -17.42 10.56 -5.20
CA VAL A 147 -18.03 11.11 -6.40
C VAL A 147 -19.27 10.28 -6.70
N ASP A 148 -20.42 10.92 -6.63
CA ASP A 148 -21.66 10.32 -7.12
C ASP A 148 -21.66 10.36 -8.65
N ASP A 149 -21.94 9.23 -9.27
CA ASP A 149 -22.06 9.13 -10.71
C ASP A 149 -23.24 8.23 -11.08
N GLU A 150 -24.14 8.75 -11.87
CA GLU A 150 -25.30 8.03 -12.38
C GLU A 150 -24.94 6.82 -13.27
N HIS A 151 -23.76 6.81 -13.92
CA HIS A 151 -23.25 5.67 -14.67
C HIS A 151 -22.80 4.52 -13.76
N TYR A 152 -22.58 4.81 -12.49
CA TYR A 152 -22.18 3.84 -11.46
C TYR A 152 -23.30 3.60 -10.43
N ASN A 153 -24.52 3.96 -10.78
CA ASN A 153 -25.78 3.67 -10.09
C ASN A 153 -25.69 3.76 -8.56
N SER A 154 -25.65 4.97 -8.02
CA SER A 154 -25.50 5.27 -6.58
C SER A 154 -24.16 4.85 -5.95
N ASN A 155 -23.17 4.54 -6.74
CA ASN A 155 -21.87 4.12 -6.25
C ASN A 155 -21.06 5.28 -5.71
N LYS A 156 -20.46 5.00 -4.59
CA LYS A 156 -19.49 5.87 -3.98
C LYS A 156 -18.10 5.41 -4.41
N ILE A 157 -17.48 6.16 -5.31
CA ILE A 157 -16.09 5.96 -5.70
C ILE A 157 -15.24 7.10 -5.14
N ILE A 158 -14.19 6.72 -4.43
CA ILE A 158 -13.11 7.62 -4.06
C ILE A 158 -11.83 7.19 -4.78
N ASN A 159 -11.15 8.12 -5.41
CA ASN A 159 -9.83 7.89 -5.96
C ASN A 159 -8.77 8.42 -5.00
N TYR A 160 -7.95 7.54 -4.46
CA TYR A 160 -6.92 7.89 -3.49
C TYR A 160 -5.67 8.43 -4.15
N ILE A 161 -5.18 7.74 -5.19
CA ILE A 161 -3.84 7.95 -5.75
C ILE A 161 -3.91 7.89 -7.26
N ASP A 162 -3.15 8.73 -7.92
CA ASP A 162 -3.05 8.93 -9.36
C ASP A 162 -4.40 9.10 -10.07
N GLN A 163 -4.38 9.81 -11.17
CA GLN A 163 -5.58 10.01 -11.97
C GLN A 163 -5.90 8.74 -12.77
N PHE A 164 -7.16 8.37 -12.83
CA PHE A 164 -7.62 7.35 -13.77
C PHE A 164 -8.88 7.77 -14.51
N LYS A 165 -9.12 7.14 -15.66
CA LYS A 165 -10.30 7.34 -16.49
C LYS A 165 -11.01 6.01 -16.70
N ILE A 166 -12.33 6.01 -16.47
CA ILE A 166 -13.23 4.93 -16.90
C ILE A 166 -14.36 5.58 -17.72
N HIS A 167 -14.65 5.01 -18.89
CA HIS A 167 -15.53 5.63 -19.88
C HIS A 167 -15.05 7.06 -20.17
N ASP A 168 -15.92 8.04 -20.06
CA ASP A 168 -15.58 9.46 -20.30
C ASP A 168 -15.29 10.25 -19.02
N LYS A 169 -15.31 9.59 -17.86
CA LYS A 169 -15.09 10.23 -16.57
C LYS A 169 -13.66 10.09 -16.06
N ILE A 170 -13.13 11.23 -15.59
CA ILE A 170 -11.82 11.33 -14.97
C ILE A 170 -12.00 11.42 -13.45
N PHE A 171 -11.26 10.59 -12.71
CA PHE A 171 -11.21 10.58 -11.26
C PHE A 171 -9.87 11.14 -10.81
N ASN A 172 -9.93 12.27 -10.09
CA ASN A 172 -8.72 12.93 -9.58
C ASN A 172 -8.32 12.34 -8.22
N PRO A 173 -7.00 12.24 -7.95
CA PRO A 173 -6.50 11.70 -6.69
C PRO A 173 -6.72 12.66 -5.52
N GLN A 174 -6.82 12.10 -4.31
CA GLN A 174 -6.90 12.84 -3.06
C GLN A 174 -5.55 12.93 -2.34
N ILE A 175 -4.66 11.97 -2.56
CA ILE A 175 -3.30 11.96 -2.02
C ILE A 175 -2.35 12.50 -3.09
N PRO A 176 -1.52 13.51 -2.79
CA PRO A 176 -0.62 14.14 -3.77
C PRO A 176 0.66 13.31 -3.97
N HIS A 177 0.53 12.08 -4.40
CA HIS A 177 1.65 11.17 -4.63
C HIS A 177 1.49 10.43 -5.93
N ASN A 178 2.49 10.50 -6.81
CA ASN A 178 2.55 9.72 -8.04
C ASN A 178 3.27 8.40 -7.78
N THR A 179 2.60 7.29 -7.97
CA THR A 179 3.08 5.95 -7.62
C THR A 179 3.24 5.02 -8.83
N GLY A 180 2.82 5.46 -10.02
CA GLY A 180 2.78 4.62 -11.22
C GLY A 180 1.58 3.68 -11.28
N PHE A 181 0.66 3.78 -10.33
CA PHE A 181 -0.63 3.11 -10.32
C PHE A 181 -1.69 3.99 -9.67
N SER A 182 -2.94 3.86 -10.07
CA SER A 182 -4.06 4.46 -9.37
C SER A 182 -4.65 3.51 -8.35
N LEU A 183 -5.15 4.07 -7.25
CA LEU A 183 -5.87 3.34 -6.21
C LEU A 183 -7.22 3.97 -5.98
N SER A 184 -8.28 3.18 -6.07
CA SER A 184 -9.65 3.61 -5.82
C SER A 184 -10.36 2.67 -4.86
N LEU A 185 -11.38 3.19 -4.17
CA LEU A 185 -12.34 2.41 -3.40
C LEU A 185 -13.72 2.54 -4.05
N LEU A 186 -14.34 1.41 -4.34
CA LEU A 186 -15.75 1.30 -4.70
C LEU A 186 -16.53 0.81 -3.47
N LYS A 187 -17.57 1.54 -3.06
CA LYS A 187 -18.35 1.22 -1.84
C LYS A 187 -19.85 1.32 -2.10
N GLY A 188 -20.62 0.42 -1.53
CA GLY A 188 -22.08 0.47 -1.51
C GLY A 188 -22.74 -0.92 -1.62
N LYS A 189 -24.03 -0.98 -1.28
CA LYS A 189 -24.82 -2.22 -1.34
C LYS A 189 -25.01 -2.72 -2.78
N ASP A 190 -25.35 -1.82 -3.70
CA ASP A 190 -25.59 -2.15 -5.10
C ASP A 190 -24.48 -1.61 -6.01
N ALA A 191 -23.28 -1.44 -5.42
CA ALA A 191 -22.14 -0.84 -6.09
C ALA A 191 -21.71 -1.71 -7.28
N HIS A 192 -21.50 -1.09 -8.44
CA HIS A 192 -21.05 -1.78 -9.64
C HIS A 192 -20.27 -0.85 -10.57
N ILE A 193 -19.45 -1.43 -11.42
CA ILE A 193 -18.89 -0.80 -12.61
C ILE A 193 -19.37 -1.62 -13.79
N HIS A 194 -20.12 -0.98 -14.69
CA HIS A 194 -20.58 -1.61 -15.93
C HIS A 194 -19.41 -2.07 -16.78
N GLU A 195 -19.69 -2.87 -17.78
CA GLU A 195 -18.68 -3.41 -18.68
C GLU A 195 -17.77 -2.32 -19.25
N TYR A 196 -16.46 -2.54 -19.11
CA TYR A 196 -15.41 -1.66 -19.60
C TYR A 196 -14.16 -2.45 -19.99
N GLN A 197 -13.31 -1.83 -20.78
CA GLN A 197 -12.03 -2.40 -21.19
C GLN A 197 -10.90 -1.39 -20.89
N LEU A 198 -9.79 -1.89 -20.37
CA LEU A 198 -8.58 -1.11 -20.15
C LEU A 198 -7.38 -1.81 -20.77
N GLU A 199 -6.46 -1.02 -21.32
CA GLU A 199 -5.17 -1.51 -21.83
C GLU A 199 -4.21 -1.97 -20.74
N LYS A 200 -4.57 -1.75 -19.48
CA LYS A 200 -3.79 -2.06 -18.27
C LYS A 200 -4.45 -3.16 -17.45
N SER A 201 -3.63 -3.84 -16.66
CA SER A 201 -4.10 -4.79 -15.66
C SER A 201 -4.75 -4.08 -14.48
N GLU A 202 -5.67 -4.77 -13.81
CA GLU A 202 -6.24 -4.33 -12.54
C GLU A 202 -6.14 -5.43 -11.49
N VAL A 203 -6.04 -5.00 -10.24
CA VAL A 203 -6.13 -5.88 -9.07
C VAL A 203 -7.25 -5.38 -8.18
N PHE A 204 -8.14 -6.28 -7.82
CA PHE A 204 -9.27 -6.06 -6.92
C PHE A 204 -8.96 -6.69 -5.57
N HIS A 205 -9.06 -5.91 -4.50
CA HIS A 205 -8.90 -6.40 -3.13
C HIS A 205 -10.17 -6.17 -2.32
N CYS A 206 -10.81 -7.25 -1.88
CA CYS A 206 -12.06 -7.17 -1.14
C CYS A 206 -11.81 -6.85 0.34
N LEU A 207 -12.16 -5.64 0.77
CA LEU A 207 -12.12 -5.22 2.18
C LEU A 207 -13.32 -5.74 2.95
N SER A 208 -14.49 -5.80 2.31
CA SER A 208 -15.75 -6.30 2.89
C SER A 208 -16.80 -6.61 1.83
N GLY A 209 -17.75 -7.46 2.19
CA GLY A 209 -18.86 -7.86 1.31
C GLY A 209 -18.48 -9.00 0.38
N GLN A 210 -19.32 -9.21 -0.65
CA GLN A 210 -19.10 -10.17 -1.73
C GLN A 210 -19.23 -9.45 -3.07
N TRP A 211 -18.30 -9.75 -3.97
CA TRP A 211 -18.21 -9.09 -5.26
C TRP A 211 -18.11 -10.09 -6.39
N GLU A 212 -18.96 -9.95 -7.38
CA GLU A 212 -18.82 -10.65 -8.66
C GLU A 212 -17.95 -9.81 -9.59
N ILE A 213 -16.89 -10.42 -10.09
CA ILE A 213 -16.03 -9.85 -11.12
C ILE A 213 -16.21 -10.69 -12.36
N GLN A 214 -16.59 -10.07 -13.45
CA GLN A 214 -16.64 -10.71 -14.77
C GLN A 214 -15.41 -10.29 -15.57
N CYS A 215 -14.76 -11.22 -16.26
CA CYS A 215 -13.60 -10.98 -17.09
C CYS A 215 -13.67 -11.88 -18.33
N ASP A 216 -13.77 -11.28 -19.53
CA ASP A 216 -13.89 -11.98 -20.82
C ASP A 216 -14.97 -13.08 -20.86
N GLY A 217 -16.09 -12.82 -20.22
CA GLY A 217 -17.22 -13.73 -20.14
C GLY A 217 -17.21 -14.71 -18.96
N GLU A 218 -16.06 -14.90 -18.32
CA GLU A 218 -15.94 -15.73 -17.12
C GLU A 218 -16.26 -14.93 -15.86
N LYS A 219 -16.74 -15.61 -14.81
CA LYS A 219 -17.14 -14.98 -13.56
C LYS A 219 -16.38 -15.54 -12.37
N ALA A 220 -15.95 -14.66 -11.49
CA ALA A 220 -15.38 -14.97 -10.19
C ALA A 220 -16.17 -14.25 -9.09
N ILE A 221 -16.36 -14.91 -7.96
CA ILE A 221 -16.89 -14.29 -6.74
C ILE A 221 -15.74 -14.20 -5.74
N ILE A 222 -15.50 -13.00 -5.25
CA ILE A 222 -14.52 -12.74 -4.20
C ILE A 222 -15.21 -12.22 -2.94
N SER A 223 -14.64 -12.56 -1.79
CA SER A 223 -15.12 -12.20 -0.46
C SER A 223 -14.01 -11.49 0.32
N GLU A 224 -14.31 -11.08 1.53
CA GLU A 224 -13.34 -10.40 2.41
C GLU A 224 -11.99 -11.16 2.47
N ARG A 225 -10.89 -10.44 2.27
CA ARG A 225 -9.48 -10.87 2.15
C ARG A 225 -9.08 -11.42 0.77
N ASP A 226 -10.02 -11.73 -0.09
CA ASP A 226 -9.67 -12.21 -1.43
C ASP A 226 -9.09 -11.07 -2.29
N THR A 227 -8.21 -11.48 -3.19
CA THR A 227 -7.62 -10.60 -4.20
C THR A 227 -7.76 -11.27 -5.57
N PHE A 228 -8.20 -10.51 -6.58
CA PHE A 228 -8.39 -10.99 -7.94
C PHE A 228 -7.69 -10.06 -8.94
N SER A 229 -7.02 -10.61 -9.92
CA SER A 229 -6.32 -9.85 -10.96
C SER A 229 -6.96 -10.09 -12.33
N THR A 230 -7.17 -9.02 -13.08
CA THR A 230 -7.59 -9.09 -14.48
C THR A 230 -6.44 -8.67 -15.40
N PRO A 231 -6.23 -9.37 -16.52
CA PRO A 231 -5.18 -9.02 -17.47
C PRO A 231 -5.52 -7.74 -18.24
N LYS A 232 -4.50 -7.13 -18.83
CA LYS A 232 -4.67 -6.01 -19.78
C LYS A 232 -5.56 -6.43 -20.96
N ASN A 233 -6.28 -5.46 -21.49
CA ASN A 233 -7.19 -5.60 -22.64
C ASN A 233 -8.39 -6.51 -22.44
N SER A 234 -8.60 -7.07 -21.24
CA SER A 234 -9.82 -7.85 -20.96
C SER A 234 -11.03 -6.94 -20.82
N ILE A 235 -12.18 -7.45 -21.25
CA ILE A 235 -13.49 -6.85 -21.01
C ILE A 235 -13.95 -7.29 -19.62
N ARG A 236 -14.27 -6.33 -18.75
CA ARG A 236 -14.58 -6.63 -17.35
C ARG A 236 -15.72 -5.80 -16.79
N SER A 237 -16.39 -6.35 -15.81
CA SER A 237 -17.35 -5.64 -14.99
C SER A 237 -17.23 -6.10 -13.54
N VAL A 238 -17.71 -5.26 -12.63
CA VAL A 238 -17.65 -5.52 -11.19
C VAL A 238 -18.99 -5.17 -10.58
N ARG A 239 -19.52 -6.02 -9.71
CA ARG A 239 -20.72 -5.69 -8.94
C ARG A 239 -20.69 -6.30 -7.55
N HIS A 240 -21.20 -5.56 -6.60
CA HIS A 240 -21.51 -6.07 -5.27
C HIS A 240 -22.75 -6.99 -5.32
N ILE A 241 -22.71 -8.10 -4.61
CA ILE A 241 -23.79 -9.11 -4.62
C ILE A 241 -24.31 -9.46 -3.21
N GLY A 242 -23.86 -8.73 -2.18
CA GLY A 242 -24.28 -8.95 -0.81
C GLY A 242 -25.48 -8.10 -0.38
N ASP A 243 -26.04 -8.40 0.78
CA ASP A 243 -27.19 -7.68 1.35
C ASP A 243 -26.81 -6.44 2.19
N THR A 244 -25.56 -6.31 2.55
CA THR A 244 -24.99 -5.17 3.30
C THR A 244 -24.03 -4.40 2.40
N ASP A 245 -23.59 -3.22 2.83
CA ASP A 245 -22.57 -2.45 2.10
C ASP A 245 -21.27 -3.25 1.95
N GLY A 246 -20.74 -3.26 0.74
CA GLY A 246 -19.42 -3.78 0.44
C GLY A 246 -18.40 -2.69 0.17
N SER A 247 -17.11 -3.05 0.26
CA SER A 247 -15.97 -2.18 -0.02
C SER A 247 -14.90 -2.95 -0.78
N LEU A 248 -14.56 -2.44 -1.97
CA LEU A 248 -13.62 -3.06 -2.89
C LEU A 248 -12.55 -2.05 -3.30
N PHE A 249 -11.31 -2.33 -2.97
CA PHE A 249 -10.18 -1.57 -3.50
C PHE A 249 -9.82 -2.04 -4.90
N ILE A 250 -9.49 -1.09 -5.76
CA ILE A 250 -9.13 -1.33 -7.15
C ILE A 250 -7.82 -0.62 -7.44
N VAL A 251 -6.81 -1.41 -7.79
CA VAL A 251 -5.48 -0.94 -8.18
C VAL A 251 -5.36 -1.06 -9.70
N ARG A 252 -4.93 0.01 -10.37
CA ARG A 252 -4.73 0.05 -11.82
C ARG A 252 -3.35 0.57 -12.14
N GLN A 253 -2.64 -0.13 -12.99
CA GLN A 253 -1.38 0.39 -13.53
C GLN A 253 -1.67 1.67 -14.36
N THR A 254 -0.87 2.73 -14.16
CA THR A 254 -1.01 4.02 -14.89
C THR A 254 0.09 4.26 -15.93
N ASN A 255 1.23 3.55 -15.82
CA ASN A 255 2.37 3.66 -16.73
C ASN A 255 2.41 2.53 -17.76
#